data_1ecfdf9fa783f29ac6b87a01a938fcfb
#
_entry.id   1ecfdf9fa783f29ac6b87a01a938fcfb
#
_cell.length_a   1.000
_cell.length_b   1.000
_cell.length_c   1.000
_cell.angle_alpha   90.00
_cell.angle_beta   90.00
_cell.angle_gamma   90.00
#
_symmetry.space_group_name_H-M   'P 1'
#
loop_
_entity.id
_entity.type
_entity.pdbx_description
1 polymer ?
#
loop_
_entity_poly.entity_id
_entity_poly.type
_entity_poly.pdbx_seq_one_letter_code
_entity_poly.pdbx_strand_id
1 'polypeptide(L)'
;MSTDPLRCAGALIVDHDGRIFFQRRSPHRRLFPNCWDIVGGHLEPGEEIDEALRREITEETGWILSHVLGQVGEYHYVGDDGLARIEYDFLVRVDGDLDHPTLEAGKHTEYRWLAEHEVTVLDENRDVNDGLIRRIAEEGFAVLRSIGL
;
A
#
# COMPACT_ATOMS: atom_id res chain seq x y z
N MET A 1 -13.80 6.03 25.72
CA MET A 1 -13.04 6.15 24.46
C MET A 1 -12.35 4.81 24.20
N SER A 2 -12.43 4.36 22.97
CA SER A 2 -11.72 3.15 22.59
C SER A 2 -10.21 3.42 22.52
N THR A 3 -9.41 2.50 23.07
CA THR A 3 -7.96 2.51 22.92
C THR A 3 -7.51 1.50 21.86
N ASP A 4 -8.46 0.90 21.14
CA ASP A 4 -8.15 -0.07 20.10
C ASP A 4 -7.40 0.57 18.95
N PRO A 5 -6.39 -0.12 18.37
CA PRO A 5 -5.69 0.40 17.21
C PRO A 5 -6.63 0.56 16.01
N LEU A 6 -6.32 1.54 15.18
CA LEU A 6 -6.98 1.66 13.88
C LEU A 6 -6.55 0.49 13.01
N ARG A 7 -7.49 -0.10 12.29
CA ARG A 7 -7.20 -1.21 11.37
C ARG A 7 -7.11 -0.69 9.95
N CYS A 8 -6.11 -1.17 9.21
CA CYS A 8 -5.86 -0.76 7.83
C CYS A 8 -5.69 -2.00 6.96
N ALA A 9 -6.05 -1.87 5.69
CA ALA A 9 -5.79 -2.89 4.68
C ALA A 9 -4.95 -2.27 3.57
N GLY A 10 -3.91 -2.97 3.14
CA GLY A 10 -2.99 -2.51 2.11
C GLY A 10 -2.84 -3.51 0.98
N ALA A 11 -2.65 -2.99 -0.24
CA ALA A 11 -2.49 -3.78 -1.44
C ALA A 11 -1.15 -3.50 -2.10
N LEU A 12 -0.34 -4.57 -2.23
CA LEU A 12 0.83 -4.55 -3.08
C LEU A 12 0.39 -5.12 -4.44
N ILE A 13 0.16 -4.23 -5.40
CA ILE A 13 -0.36 -4.60 -6.72
C ILE A 13 0.80 -5.00 -7.62
N VAL A 14 0.72 -6.18 -8.20
CA VAL A 14 1.78 -6.76 -9.04
C VAL A 14 1.39 -6.71 -10.50
N ASP A 15 2.30 -6.26 -11.37
CA ASP A 15 2.11 -6.30 -12.82
C ASP A 15 2.61 -7.64 -13.39
N HIS A 16 2.57 -7.77 -14.72
CA HIS A 16 2.98 -8.99 -15.41
C HIS A 16 4.49 -9.23 -15.40
N ASP A 17 5.27 -8.19 -15.09
CA ASP A 17 6.73 -8.26 -15.06
C ASP A 17 7.29 -8.45 -13.64
N GLY A 18 6.41 -8.63 -12.66
CA GLY A 18 6.82 -8.82 -11.26
C GLY A 18 7.20 -7.53 -10.56
N ARG A 19 6.75 -6.38 -11.06
CA ARG A 19 6.95 -5.09 -10.41
C ARG A 19 5.75 -4.78 -9.53
N ILE A 20 5.97 -4.02 -8.46
CA ILE A 20 4.93 -3.62 -7.52
C ILE A 20 4.65 -2.13 -7.68
N PHE A 21 3.37 -1.77 -7.60
CA PHE A 21 2.87 -0.40 -7.73
C PHE A 21 3.02 0.38 -6.43
N PHE A 22 3.57 1.58 -6.53
CA PHE A 22 3.66 2.53 -5.43
C PHE A 22 3.17 3.89 -5.89
N GLN A 23 2.57 4.63 -4.98
CA GLN A 23 2.08 5.97 -5.26
C GLN A 23 2.64 6.94 -4.23
N ARG A 24 2.86 8.18 -4.65
CA ARG A 24 3.44 9.20 -3.79
C ARG A 24 2.34 10.02 -3.16
N ARG A 25 2.41 10.13 -1.84
CA ARG A 25 1.46 10.93 -1.07
C ARG A 25 1.67 12.40 -1.36
N SER A 26 0.56 13.15 -1.48
CA SER A 26 0.57 14.58 -1.71
C SER A 26 1.36 15.31 -0.61
N PRO A 27 2.04 16.43 -0.93
CA PRO A 27 2.73 17.24 0.09
C PRO A 27 1.77 17.85 1.11
N HIS A 28 0.47 17.85 0.81
CA HIS A 28 -0.57 18.40 1.70
C HIS A 28 -1.15 17.36 2.66
N ARG A 29 -0.74 16.10 2.55
CA ARG A 29 -1.23 15.04 3.45
C ARG A 29 -0.68 15.26 4.85
N ARG A 30 -1.55 15.04 5.84
CA ARG A 30 -1.17 15.15 7.25
C ARG A 30 -0.15 14.10 7.67
N LEU A 31 -0.36 12.85 7.19
CA LEU A 31 0.52 11.72 7.49
C LEU A 31 1.46 11.47 6.32
N PHE A 32 2.76 11.37 6.61
CA PHE A 32 3.80 11.00 5.65
C PHE A 32 3.73 11.78 4.34
N PRO A 33 3.76 13.14 4.37
CA PRO A 33 3.69 13.95 3.14
C PRO A 33 4.89 13.66 2.23
N ASN A 34 4.65 13.63 0.92
CA ASN A 34 5.67 13.37 -0.12
C ASN A 34 6.32 11.98 -0.05
N CYS A 35 5.81 11.08 0.77
CA CYS A 35 6.37 9.73 0.89
C CYS A 35 5.72 8.78 -0.09
N TRP A 36 6.48 7.80 -0.56
CA TRP A 36 5.97 6.68 -1.34
C TRP A 36 5.20 5.73 -0.42
N ASP A 37 4.12 5.15 -0.94
CA ASP A 37 3.28 4.25 -0.18
C ASP A 37 2.61 3.23 -1.10
N ILE A 38 2.11 2.15 -0.50
CA ILE A 38 1.26 1.20 -1.20
C ILE A 38 -0.18 1.73 -1.23
N VAL A 39 -1.04 1.06 -1.98
CA VAL A 39 -2.48 1.33 -1.98
C VAL A 39 -3.09 0.82 -0.67
N GLY A 40 -3.96 1.58 -0.05
CA GLY A 40 -4.64 1.13 1.16
C GLY A 40 -5.17 2.26 2.02
N GLY A 41 -5.79 1.89 3.13
CA GLY A 41 -6.32 2.83 4.08
C GLY A 41 -7.06 2.16 5.22
N HIS A 42 -7.70 2.98 6.05
CA HIS A 42 -8.43 2.50 7.23
C HIS A 42 -9.70 1.75 6.86
N LEU A 43 -10.02 0.72 7.64
CA LEU A 43 -11.32 0.07 7.57
C LEU A 43 -12.38 1.06 8.08
N GLU A 44 -13.51 1.09 7.39
CA GLU A 44 -14.69 1.82 7.84
C GLU A 44 -15.45 0.99 8.88
N PRO A 45 -16.29 1.62 9.73
CA PRO A 45 -17.06 0.87 10.73
C PRO A 45 -17.89 -0.25 10.09
N GLY A 46 -17.73 -1.47 10.61
CA GLY A 46 -18.43 -2.65 10.10
C GLY A 46 -17.86 -3.26 8.83
N GLU A 47 -16.78 -2.68 8.30
CA GLU A 47 -16.17 -3.17 7.07
C GLU A 47 -15.22 -4.34 7.36
N GLU A 48 -15.28 -5.37 6.51
CA GLU A 48 -14.31 -6.47 6.55
C GLU A 48 -13.04 -6.07 5.79
N ILE A 49 -11.94 -6.80 6.05
CA ILE A 49 -10.64 -6.50 5.44
C ILE A 49 -10.71 -6.56 3.90
N ASP A 50 -11.34 -7.59 3.35
CA ASP A 50 -11.48 -7.74 1.90
C ASP A 50 -12.32 -6.64 1.27
N GLU A 51 -13.35 -6.18 1.96
CA GLU A 51 -14.19 -5.06 1.50
C GLU A 51 -13.38 -3.77 1.46
N ALA A 52 -12.59 -3.50 2.50
CA ALA A 52 -11.72 -2.33 2.56
C ALA A 52 -10.68 -2.37 1.44
N LEU A 53 -10.08 -3.54 1.22
CA LEU A 53 -9.07 -3.74 0.19
C LEU A 53 -9.64 -3.41 -1.20
N ARG A 54 -10.81 -3.95 -1.52
CA ARG A 54 -11.49 -3.68 -2.80
C ARG A 54 -11.82 -2.21 -2.97
N ARG A 55 -12.38 -1.59 -1.94
CA ARG A 55 -12.77 -0.19 -1.96
C ARG A 55 -11.56 0.73 -2.16
N GLU A 56 -10.50 0.51 -1.39
CA GLU A 56 -9.29 1.34 -1.46
C GLU A 56 -8.61 1.23 -2.82
N ILE A 57 -8.52 0.03 -3.39
CA ILE A 57 -7.94 -0.16 -4.73
C ILE A 57 -8.70 0.68 -5.75
N THR A 58 -10.02 0.61 -5.75
CA THR A 58 -10.85 1.33 -6.71
C THR A 58 -10.78 2.85 -6.49
N GLU A 59 -10.84 3.30 -5.24
CA GLU A 59 -10.78 4.73 -4.91
C GLU A 59 -9.42 5.34 -5.29
N GLU A 60 -8.34 4.61 -5.05
CA GLU A 60 -7.00 5.18 -5.23
C GLU A 60 -6.43 5.00 -6.63
N THR A 61 -6.89 4.00 -7.38
CA THR A 61 -6.30 3.68 -8.70
C THR A 61 -7.30 3.62 -9.86
N GLY A 62 -8.58 3.47 -9.56
CA GLY A 62 -9.60 3.21 -10.58
C GLY A 62 -9.64 1.75 -11.03
N TRP A 63 -8.72 0.92 -10.57
CA TRP A 63 -8.69 -0.51 -10.91
C TRP A 63 -9.62 -1.32 -10.01
N ILE A 64 -9.86 -2.56 -10.41
CA ILE A 64 -10.72 -3.49 -9.68
C ILE A 64 -9.89 -4.68 -9.23
N LEU A 65 -10.00 -5.04 -7.95
CA LEU A 65 -9.31 -6.21 -7.40
C LEU A 65 -9.75 -7.47 -8.15
N SER A 66 -8.79 -8.19 -8.71
CA SER A 66 -9.00 -9.42 -9.46
C SER A 66 -8.70 -10.66 -8.61
N HIS A 67 -7.48 -10.71 -8.03
CA HIS A 67 -7.03 -11.86 -7.25
C HIS A 67 -6.20 -11.42 -6.08
N VAL A 68 -6.40 -12.06 -4.92
CA VAL A 68 -5.49 -11.97 -3.79
C VAL A 68 -4.53 -13.15 -3.91
N LEU A 69 -3.24 -12.84 -4.11
CA LEU A 69 -2.20 -13.87 -4.30
C LEU A 69 -1.69 -14.43 -2.98
N GLY A 70 -1.68 -13.61 -1.94
CA GLY A 70 -1.23 -14.04 -0.62
C GLY A 70 -1.16 -12.87 0.35
N GLN A 71 -1.09 -13.18 1.65
CA GLN A 71 -0.86 -12.17 2.66
C GLN A 71 0.64 -11.92 2.78
N VAL A 72 1.04 -10.65 2.77
CA VAL A 72 2.43 -10.24 2.95
C VAL A 72 2.77 -10.22 4.43
N GLY A 73 1.92 -9.60 5.25
CA GLY A 73 2.16 -9.52 6.67
C GLY A 73 1.13 -8.70 7.42
N GLU A 74 1.37 -8.60 8.72
CA GLU A 74 0.62 -7.77 9.65
C GLU A 74 1.62 -6.84 10.31
N TYR A 75 1.38 -5.53 10.24
CA TYR A 75 2.32 -4.52 10.71
C TYR A 75 1.70 -3.62 11.75
N HIS A 76 2.41 -3.42 12.85
CA HIS A 76 1.96 -2.59 13.96
C HIS A 76 2.84 -1.34 14.02
N TYR A 77 2.22 -0.18 13.96
CA TYR A 77 2.96 1.08 14.02
C TYR A 77 2.11 2.21 14.59
N VAL A 78 2.77 3.31 14.94
CA VAL A 78 2.11 4.52 15.40
C VAL A 78 2.35 5.59 14.32
N GLY A 79 1.26 6.21 13.86
CA GLY A 79 1.35 7.28 12.87
C GLY A 79 1.84 8.59 13.49
N ASP A 80 2.12 9.59 12.65
CA ASP A 80 2.54 10.92 13.08
C ASP A 80 1.47 11.60 13.95
N ASP A 81 0.23 11.14 13.88
CA ASP A 81 -0.88 11.61 14.71
C ASP A 81 -0.90 11.00 16.12
N GLY A 82 0.05 10.11 16.43
CA GLY A 82 0.14 9.43 17.71
C GLY A 82 -0.80 8.24 17.88
N LEU A 83 -1.55 7.88 16.83
CA LEU A 83 -2.51 6.77 16.89
C LEU A 83 -1.87 5.47 16.46
N ALA A 84 -2.11 4.41 17.24
CA ALA A 84 -1.65 3.06 16.92
C ALA A 84 -2.45 2.49 15.75
N ARG A 85 -1.78 1.75 14.87
CA ARG A 85 -2.39 1.11 13.71
C ARG A 85 -1.94 -0.33 13.58
N ILE A 86 -2.84 -1.16 13.08
CA ILE A 86 -2.53 -2.52 12.62
C ILE A 86 -2.89 -2.55 11.14
N GLU A 87 -1.90 -2.83 10.31
CA GLU A 87 -2.08 -2.88 8.85
C GLU A 87 -1.91 -4.32 8.37
N TYR A 88 -2.89 -4.79 7.59
CA TYR A 88 -2.89 -6.12 6.97
C TYR A 88 -2.62 -5.92 5.49
N ASP A 89 -1.48 -6.40 5.00
CA ASP A 89 -1.05 -6.18 3.62
C ASP A 89 -1.09 -7.46 2.80
N PHE A 90 -1.55 -7.32 1.55
CA PHE A 90 -1.78 -8.43 0.64
C PHE A 90 -1.13 -8.16 -0.71
N LEU A 91 -0.56 -9.21 -1.30
CA LEU A 91 -0.09 -9.18 -2.67
C LEU A 91 -1.27 -9.50 -3.57
N VAL A 92 -1.55 -8.63 -4.55
CA VAL A 92 -2.78 -8.74 -5.35
C VAL A 92 -2.53 -8.48 -6.84
N ARG A 93 -3.47 -8.95 -7.67
CA ARG A 93 -3.61 -8.54 -9.06
C ARG A 93 -4.91 -7.78 -9.23
N VAL A 94 -4.93 -6.90 -10.21
CA VAL A 94 -6.09 -6.06 -10.53
C VAL A 94 -6.45 -6.17 -12.00
N ASP A 95 -7.69 -5.81 -12.33
CA ASP A 95 -8.17 -5.62 -13.69
C ASP A 95 -8.19 -4.14 -14.00
N GLY A 96 -7.76 -3.79 -15.20
CA GLY A 96 -7.73 -2.42 -15.69
C GLY A 96 -6.47 -2.15 -16.50
N ASP A 97 -6.33 -0.91 -16.96
CA ASP A 97 -5.17 -0.47 -17.72
C ASP A 97 -4.05 -0.07 -16.75
N LEU A 98 -3.05 -0.94 -16.62
CA LEU A 98 -1.94 -0.73 -15.67
C LEU A 98 -1.04 0.45 -16.03
N ASP A 99 -1.10 0.92 -17.29
CA ASP A 99 -0.33 2.07 -17.74
C ASP A 99 -1.05 3.40 -17.43
N HIS A 100 -2.32 3.34 -17.03
CA HIS A 100 -3.14 4.53 -16.82
C HIS A 100 -3.97 4.44 -15.54
N PRO A 101 -3.33 4.43 -14.35
CA PRO A 101 -4.09 4.51 -13.10
C PRO A 101 -4.74 5.88 -12.96
N THR A 102 -5.89 5.91 -12.31
CA THR A 102 -6.55 7.15 -11.93
C THR A 102 -6.24 7.43 -10.46
N LEU A 103 -5.21 8.23 -10.22
CA LEU A 103 -4.80 8.56 -8.85
C LEU A 103 -5.86 9.42 -8.16
N GLU A 104 -6.05 9.20 -6.87
CA GLU A 104 -7.03 9.95 -6.10
C GLU A 104 -6.58 11.41 -5.96
N ALA A 105 -7.37 12.32 -6.54
CA ALA A 105 -7.05 13.74 -6.58
C ALA A 105 -6.85 14.31 -5.17
N GLY A 106 -5.78 15.10 -5.01
CA GLY A 106 -5.43 15.72 -3.72
C GLY A 106 -4.75 14.82 -2.73
N LYS A 107 -4.72 13.50 -2.98
CA LYS A 107 -4.10 12.53 -2.06
C LYS A 107 -2.80 11.95 -2.58
N HIS A 108 -2.71 11.70 -3.87
CA HIS A 108 -1.52 11.15 -4.51
C HIS A 108 -1.17 11.95 -5.76
N THR A 109 0.13 12.16 -5.99
CA THR A 109 0.62 13.05 -7.05
C THR A 109 1.29 12.31 -8.20
N GLU A 110 1.86 11.15 -7.95
CA GLU A 110 2.53 10.36 -8.97
C GLU A 110 2.56 8.89 -8.57
N TYR A 111 2.94 8.03 -9.50
CA TYR A 111 3.08 6.60 -9.26
C TYR A 111 4.33 6.04 -9.92
N ARG A 112 4.79 4.89 -9.43
CA ARG A 112 5.86 4.11 -10.03
C ARG A 112 5.59 2.62 -9.88
N TRP A 113 6.01 1.87 -10.89
CA TRP A 113 6.14 0.43 -10.81
C TRP A 113 7.59 0.10 -10.48
N LEU A 114 7.85 -0.50 -9.32
CA LEU A 114 9.21 -0.78 -8.88
C LEU A 114 9.52 -2.27 -8.97
N ALA A 115 10.69 -2.59 -9.53
CA ALA A 115 11.29 -3.91 -9.42
C ALA A 115 11.96 -4.03 -8.05
N GLU A 116 12.26 -5.25 -7.64
CA GLU A 116 12.84 -5.50 -6.31
C GLU A 116 14.14 -4.71 -6.06
N HIS A 117 14.98 -4.58 -7.07
CA HIS A 117 16.25 -3.86 -6.93
C HIS A 117 16.10 -2.33 -6.82
N GLU A 118 14.88 -1.81 -6.97
CA GLU A 118 14.60 -0.38 -6.93
C GLU A 118 13.98 0.10 -5.61
N VAL A 119 13.87 -0.79 -4.61
CA VAL A 119 13.15 -0.49 -3.36
C VAL A 119 13.75 0.68 -2.56
N THR A 120 14.99 1.09 -2.84
CA THR A 120 15.60 2.24 -2.17
C THR A 120 14.87 3.55 -2.45
N VAL A 121 14.10 3.63 -3.55
CA VAL A 121 13.25 4.78 -3.86
C VAL A 121 12.28 5.04 -2.72
N LEU A 122 11.83 4.00 -2.03
CA LEU A 122 10.85 4.10 -0.95
C LEU A 122 11.37 4.82 0.29
N ASP A 123 12.68 5.04 0.39
CA ASP A 123 13.29 5.77 1.49
C ASP A 123 13.19 7.29 1.31
N GLU A 124 12.79 7.77 0.13
CA GLU A 124 12.68 9.20 -0.15
C GLU A 124 11.69 9.90 0.78
N ASN A 125 12.10 11.03 1.33
CA ASN A 125 11.30 11.90 2.22
C ASN A 125 10.87 11.23 3.54
N ARG A 126 11.47 10.12 3.89
CA ARG A 126 11.20 9.44 5.16
C ARG A 126 12.30 9.69 6.16
N ASP A 127 11.94 9.61 7.46
CA ASP A 127 12.90 9.64 8.54
C ASP A 127 13.86 8.45 8.39
N VAL A 128 15.12 8.63 8.75
CA VAL A 128 16.14 7.59 8.66
C VAL A 128 15.80 6.31 9.44
N ASN A 129 14.93 6.44 10.44
CA ASN A 129 14.49 5.31 11.27
C ASN A 129 13.17 4.69 10.77
N ASP A 130 12.55 5.27 9.73
CA ASP A 130 11.30 4.79 9.17
C ASP A 130 11.57 3.93 7.94
N GLY A 131 11.82 2.65 8.18
CA GLY A 131 12.03 1.67 7.11
C GLY A 131 10.83 0.78 6.84
N LEU A 132 9.66 1.10 7.40
CA LEU A 132 8.49 0.20 7.32
C LEU A 132 8.03 -0.07 5.90
N ILE A 133 7.85 0.97 5.07
CA ILE A 133 7.35 0.77 3.71
C ILE A 133 8.33 -0.06 2.86
N ARG A 134 9.62 0.16 3.04
CA ARG A 134 10.64 -0.62 2.36
C ARG A 134 10.62 -2.08 2.83
N ARG A 135 10.47 -2.30 4.13
CA ARG A 135 10.36 -3.66 4.69
C ARG A 135 9.13 -4.38 4.14
N ILE A 136 7.99 -3.70 4.08
CA ILE A 136 6.76 -4.25 3.50
C ILE A 136 7.00 -4.65 2.05
N ALA A 137 7.63 -3.78 1.26
CA ALA A 137 7.96 -4.06 -0.14
C ALA A 137 8.88 -5.27 -0.27
N GLU A 138 9.93 -5.35 0.53
CA GLU A 138 10.88 -6.45 0.50
C GLU A 138 10.19 -7.77 0.86
N GLU A 139 9.32 -7.77 1.86
CA GLU A 139 8.52 -8.94 2.24
C GLU A 139 7.52 -9.32 1.14
N GLY A 140 6.93 -8.32 0.47
CA GLY A 140 6.05 -8.53 -0.68
C GLY A 140 6.76 -9.23 -1.82
N PHE A 141 7.96 -8.79 -2.16
CA PHE A 141 8.78 -9.44 -3.20
C PHE A 141 9.17 -10.86 -2.79
N ALA A 142 9.41 -11.10 -1.50
CA ALA A 142 9.70 -12.45 -1.00
C ALA A 142 8.49 -13.38 -1.19
N VAL A 143 7.28 -12.91 -0.88
CA VAL A 143 6.05 -13.68 -1.12
C VAL A 143 5.88 -13.95 -2.60
N LEU A 144 6.11 -12.94 -3.44
CA LEU A 144 6.00 -13.10 -4.90
C LEU A 144 6.93 -14.20 -5.42
N ARG A 145 8.17 -14.23 -4.96
CA ARG A 145 9.11 -15.30 -5.32
C ARG A 145 8.63 -16.68 -4.85
N SER A 146 8.05 -16.73 -3.64
CA SER A 146 7.63 -18.01 -3.04
C SER A 146 6.46 -18.65 -3.80
N ILE A 147 5.61 -17.85 -4.43
CA ILE A 147 4.48 -18.38 -5.21
C ILE A 147 4.81 -18.62 -6.68
N GLY A 148 6.03 -18.35 -7.11
CA GLY A 148 6.52 -18.69 -8.43
C GLY A 148 6.01 -17.83 -9.58
N LEU A 149 5.61 -16.62 -9.29
CA LEU A 149 5.14 -15.67 -10.31
C LEU A 149 6.22 -14.70 -10.75
#